data_69416a3a78f9c45d28e8bdd3bb2df745
#
_entry.id   69416a3a78f9c45d28e8bdd3bb2df745
#
_cell.length_a   1.000
_cell.length_b   1.000
_cell.length_c   1.000
_cell.angle_alpha   90.00
_cell.angle_beta   90.00
_cell.angle_gamma   90.00
#
_symmetry.space_group_name_H-M   'P 1'
#
loop_
_entity.id
_entity.type
_entity.pdbx_description
1 polymer ?
#
loop_
_entity_poly.entity_id
_entity_poly.type
_entity_poly.pdbx_seq_one_letter_code
_entity_poly.pdbx_strand_id
1 'polypeptide(L)'
;AVKSALMTTAYNLDNSGSNFTDLATGQQSSPFVHGSGHVDPNKASNPGLVYDIDTSQYIAFLCASGYDSKKIAVFLKEPSTIDCSTQKLSSPGDLNYPSFSVVFEA
;
A
#
# COMPACT_ATOMS: atom_id res chain seq x y z
N ALA A 1 7.08 -7.99 -4.68
CA ALA A 1 7.36 -7.56 -6.08
C ALA A 1 6.07 -7.42 -6.92
N VAL A 2 5.24 -8.46 -7.06
CA VAL A 2 4.03 -8.46 -7.94
C VAL A 2 3.06 -7.34 -7.58
N LYS A 3 2.72 -7.16 -6.31
CA LYS A 3 1.84 -6.08 -5.84
C LYS A 3 2.37 -4.70 -6.24
N SER A 4 3.67 -4.47 -6.05
CA SER A 4 4.32 -3.23 -6.47
C SER A 4 4.20 -3.01 -7.97
N ALA A 5 4.50 -4.04 -8.78
CA ALA A 5 4.41 -3.95 -10.22
C ALA A 5 3.00 -3.56 -10.70
N LEU A 6 1.96 -4.16 -10.11
CA LEU A 6 0.56 -3.84 -10.43
C LEU A 6 0.19 -2.41 -10.03
N MET A 7 0.65 -1.95 -8.86
CA MET A 7 0.30 -0.62 -8.35
C MET A 7 1.05 0.51 -9.09
N THR A 8 2.36 0.35 -9.32
CA THR A 8 3.17 1.42 -9.92
C THR A 8 2.93 1.63 -11.40
N THR A 9 2.37 0.64 -12.08
CA THR A 9 2.09 0.70 -13.54
C THR A 9 0.62 0.90 -13.85
N ALA A 10 -0.25 0.95 -12.85
CA ALA A 10 -1.68 1.21 -13.03
C ALA A 10 -1.93 2.60 -13.67
N TYR A 11 -3.05 2.73 -14.36
CA TYR A 11 -3.45 3.98 -15.02
C TYR A 11 -4.77 4.52 -14.46
N ASN A 12 -4.99 5.83 -14.56
CA ASN A 12 -6.10 6.54 -13.91
C ASN A 12 -7.07 7.20 -14.89
N LEU A 13 -6.90 6.96 -16.18
CA LEU A 13 -7.76 7.51 -17.22
C LEU A 13 -8.57 6.39 -17.87
N ASP A 14 -9.79 6.69 -18.22
CA ASP A 14 -10.64 5.79 -19.00
C ASP A 14 -10.28 5.77 -20.50
N ASN A 15 -11.01 5.00 -21.28
CA ASN A 15 -10.77 4.87 -22.72
C ASN A 15 -11.04 6.17 -23.53
N SER A 16 -11.71 7.15 -22.93
CA SER A 16 -11.92 8.49 -23.53
C SER A 16 -10.81 9.47 -23.16
N GLY A 17 -9.84 9.06 -22.31
CA GLY A 17 -8.82 9.93 -21.76
C GLY A 17 -9.29 10.82 -20.61
N SER A 18 -10.48 10.54 -20.06
CA SER A 18 -11.05 11.25 -18.92
C SER A 18 -10.71 10.54 -17.60
N ASN A 19 -10.74 11.27 -16.49
CA ASN A 19 -10.59 10.67 -15.17
C ASN A 19 -11.72 9.68 -14.86
N PHE A 20 -11.43 8.64 -14.10
CA PHE A 20 -12.44 7.68 -13.67
C PHE A 20 -13.60 8.35 -12.93
N THR A 21 -14.79 7.85 -13.17
CA THR A 21 -16.00 8.25 -12.47
C THR A 21 -16.37 7.21 -11.41
N ASP A 22 -16.66 7.67 -10.22
CA ASP A 22 -17.25 6.83 -9.17
C ASP A 22 -18.73 6.57 -9.53
N LEU A 23 -19.06 5.31 -9.77
CA LEU A 23 -20.41 4.90 -10.17
C LEU A 23 -21.47 5.15 -9.08
N ALA A 24 -21.06 5.20 -7.81
CA ALA A 24 -22.00 5.45 -6.72
C ALA A 24 -22.41 6.91 -6.61
N THR A 25 -21.50 7.83 -6.92
CA THR A 25 -21.73 9.27 -6.77
C THR A 25 -21.90 10.00 -8.11
N GLY A 26 -21.49 9.41 -9.22
CA GLY A 26 -21.42 10.04 -10.53
C GLY A 26 -20.34 11.12 -10.64
N GLN A 27 -19.47 11.26 -9.64
CA GLN A 27 -18.41 12.27 -9.59
C GLN A 27 -17.05 11.68 -9.97
N GLN A 28 -16.06 12.52 -10.17
CA GLN A 28 -14.69 12.06 -10.39
C GLN A 28 -14.23 11.21 -9.22
N SER A 29 -13.74 10.01 -9.52
CA SER A 29 -13.18 9.08 -8.52
C SER A 29 -11.88 9.62 -7.95
N SER A 30 -11.67 9.41 -6.65
CA SER A 30 -10.43 9.74 -5.96
C SER A 30 -9.57 8.49 -5.71
N PRO A 31 -8.28 8.63 -5.39
CA PRO A 31 -7.43 7.51 -5.02
C PRO A 31 -7.96 6.68 -3.83
N PHE A 32 -8.79 7.25 -2.97
CA PHE A 32 -9.46 6.52 -1.89
C PHE A 32 -10.55 5.56 -2.39
N VAL A 33 -11.03 5.75 -3.61
CA VAL A 33 -12.04 4.90 -4.26
C VAL A 33 -11.38 3.90 -5.20
N HIS A 34 -10.53 4.37 -6.14
CA HIS A 34 -9.92 3.52 -7.17
C HIS A 34 -8.51 3.01 -6.84
N GLY A 35 -7.93 3.40 -5.69
CA GLY A 35 -6.56 3.01 -5.30
C GLY A 35 -5.52 3.56 -6.27
N SER A 36 -4.61 2.69 -6.73
CA SER A 36 -3.59 3.02 -7.72
C SER A 36 -4.14 3.16 -9.15
N GLY A 37 -5.37 2.71 -9.40
CA GLY A 37 -5.99 2.77 -10.71
C GLY A 37 -6.26 1.41 -11.34
N HIS A 38 -6.43 1.40 -12.65
CA HIS A 38 -6.69 0.21 -13.45
C HIS A 38 -5.39 -0.54 -13.77
N VAL A 39 -5.43 -1.86 -13.69
CA VAL A 39 -4.26 -2.71 -13.98
C VAL A 39 -3.87 -2.62 -15.45
N ASP A 40 -2.58 -2.40 -15.70
CA ASP A 40 -1.95 -2.52 -17.02
C ASP A 40 -1.01 -3.75 -17.03
N PRO A 41 -1.45 -4.92 -17.50
CA PRO A 41 -0.63 -6.14 -17.45
C PRO A 41 0.65 -6.03 -18.29
N ASN A 42 0.60 -5.28 -19.38
CA ASN A 42 1.74 -5.11 -20.27
C ASN A 42 2.86 -4.31 -19.59
N LYS A 43 2.48 -3.21 -18.92
CA LYS A 43 3.45 -2.41 -18.16
C LYS A 43 3.89 -3.13 -16.88
N ALA A 44 3.00 -3.86 -16.22
CA ALA A 44 3.32 -4.62 -15.01
C ALA A 44 4.36 -5.73 -15.24
N SER A 45 4.50 -6.24 -16.47
CA SER A 45 5.53 -7.22 -16.81
C SER A 45 6.94 -6.64 -16.82
N ASN A 46 7.08 -5.33 -16.97
CA ASN A 46 8.36 -4.61 -16.90
C ASN A 46 8.19 -3.26 -16.14
N PRO A 47 8.00 -3.31 -14.82
CA PRO A 47 7.59 -2.15 -14.03
C PRO A 47 8.71 -1.13 -13.76
N GLY A 48 9.96 -1.44 -14.05
CA GLY A 48 11.12 -0.62 -13.66
C GLY A 48 11.42 -0.77 -12.17
N LEU A 49 11.05 0.23 -11.37
CA LEU A 49 11.25 0.19 -9.92
C LEU A 49 10.23 -0.72 -9.23
N VAL A 50 10.72 -1.52 -8.29
CA VAL A 50 9.90 -2.43 -7.47
C VAL A 50 10.10 -2.08 -6.00
N TYR A 51 8.99 -1.80 -5.31
CA TYR A 51 8.96 -1.68 -3.86
C TYR A 51 8.84 -3.07 -3.26
N ASP A 52 9.91 -3.55 -2.67
CA ASP A 52 9.94 -4.87 -2.06
C ASP A 52 9.78 -4.75 -0.56
N ILE A 53 8.84 -5.52 -0.01
CA ILE A 53 8.49 -5.52 1.41
C ILE A 53 8.41 -6.96 1.85
N ASP A 54 9.13 -7.29 2.91
CA ASP A 54 9.07 -8.60 3.56
C ASP A 54 8.14 -8.62 4.78
N THR A 55 7.97 -9.80 5.35
CA THR A 55 7.11 -9.98 6.53
C THR A 55 7.58 -9.17 7.73
N SER A 56 8.88 -9.03 7.92
CA SER A 56 9.45 -8.29 9.06
C SER A 56 9.10 -6.81 8.99
N GLN A 57 9.08 -6.23 7.80
CA GLN A 57 8.71 -4.83 7.58
C GLN A 57 7.22 -4.58 7.83
N TYR A 58 6.33 -5.54 7.47
CA TYR A 58 4.92 -5.44 7.84
C TYR A 58 4.70 -5.54 9.34
N ILE A 59 5.44 -6.41 10.04
CA ILE A 59 5.40 -6.49 11.51
C ILE A 59 5.86 -5.16 12.12
N ALA A 60 6.98 -4.61 11.65
CA ALA A 60 7.51 -3.34 12.11
C ALA A 60 6.52 -2.18 11.89
N PHE A 61 5.82 -2.18 10.77
CA PHE A 61 4.73 -1.23 10.48
C PHE A 61 3.57 -1.37 11.47
N LEU A 62 3.11 -2.59 11.75
CA LEU A 62 2.03 -2.82 12.72
C LEU A 62 2.43 -2.38 14.13
N CYS A 63 3.68 -2.65 14.55
CA CYS A 63 4.22 -2.15 15.81
C CYS A 63 4.24 -0.61 15.85
N ALA A 64 4.67 0.04 14.77
CA ALA A 64 4.68 1.50 14.66
C ALA A 64 3.26 2.10 14.67
N SER A 65 2.28 1.33 14.18
CA SER A 65 0.85 1.70 14.18
C SER A 65 0.15 1.47 15.54
N GLY A 66 0.88 1.04 16.57
CA GLY A 66 0.35 0.86 17.92
C GLY A 66 -0.30 -0.49 18.21
N TYR A 67 -0.10 -1.48 17.34
CA TYR A 67 -0.52 -2.86 17.64
C TYR A 67 0.48 -3.51 18.61
N ASP A 68 -0.05 -4.23 19.59
CA ASP A 68 0.78 -5.04 20.50
C ASP A 68 1.11 -6.42 19.92
N SER A 69 2.11 -7.08 20.50
CA SER A 69 2.61 -8.37 20.02
C SER A 69 1.51 -9.46 19.99
N LYS A 70 0.53 -9.40 20.90
CA LYS A 70 -0.58 -10.37 20.94
C LYS A 70 -1.52 -10.22 19.75
N LYS A 71 -1.85 -8.98 19.40
CA LYS A 71 -2.68 -8.67 18.25
C LYS A 71 -1.98 -9.04 16.93
N ILE A 72 -0.67 -8.75 16.83
CA ILE A 72 0.10 -9.08 15.63
C ILE A 72 0.25 -10.60 15.48
N ALA A 73 0.39 -11.36 16.57
CA ALA A 73 0.51 -12.82 16.53
C ALA A 73 -0.67 -13.51 15.83
N VAL A 74 -1.86 -12.92 15.82
CA VAL A 74 -3.04 -13.45 15.13
C VAL A 74 -2.86 -13.54 13.61
N PHE A 75 -2.01 -12.70 13.05
CA PHE A 75 -1.73 -12.67 11.59
C PHE A 75 -0.62 -13.63 11.17
N LEU A 76 0.08 -14.24 12.11
CA LEU A 76 1.22 -15.10 11.83
C LEU A 76 0.82 -16.58 11.86
N LYS A 77 1.33 -17.33 10.87
CA LYS A 77 1.12 -18.79 10.82
C LYS A 77 1.88 -19.55 11.89
N GLU A 78 2.99 -19.00 12.34
CA GLU A 78 3.84 -19.59 13.37
C GLU A 78 3.95 -18.63 14.56
N PRO A 79 3.88 -19.12 15.80
CA PRO A 79 4.08 -18.30 16.98
C PRO A 79 5.56 -17.89 17.06
N SER A 80 5.89 -16.75 16.47
CA SER A 80 7.19 -16.09 16.64
C SER A 80 7.12 -15.09 17.78
N THR A 81 8.23 -14.92 18.50
CA THR A 81 8.32 -13.86 19.50
C THR A 81 8.45 -12.53 18.78
N ILE A 82 7.39 -11.71 18.85
CA ILE A 82 7.37 -10.36 18.30
C ILE A 82 7.72 -9.41 19.43
N ASP A 83 8.75 -8.62 19.23
CA ASP A 83 9.15 -7.57 20.16
C ASP A 83 9.03 -6.19 19.48
N CYS A 84 7.92 -5.51 19.72
CA CYS A 84 7.68 -4.18 19.18
C CYS A 84 8.59 -3.09 19.80
N SER A 85 9.36 -3.40 20.84
CA SER A 85 10.33 -2.44 21.37
C SER A 85 11.57 -2.32 20.49
N THR A 86 11.90 -3.41 19.80
CA THR A 86 13.08 -3.50 18.92
C THR A 86 12.73 -3.55 17.44
N GLN A 87 11.51 -3.96 17.10
CA GLN A 87 11.04 -4.20 15.73
C GLN A 87 9.94 -3.22 15.34
N LYS A 88 10.22 -1.92 15.35
CA LYS A 88 9.24 -0.95 14.83
C LYS A 88 9.91 0.07 13.91
N LEU A 89 9.15 0.54 12.94
CA LEU A 89 9.52 1.71 12.15
C LEU A 89 9.47 2.97 13.01
N SER A 90 10.22 4.00 12.66
CA SER A 90 10.16 5.30 13.34
C SER A 90 8.78 5.95 13.17
N SER A 91 8.19 5.75 12.00
CA SER A 91 6.82 6.17 11.68
C SER A 91 6.15 5.12 10.80
N PRO A 92 4.82 4.93 10.86
CA PRO A 92 4.11 4.10 9.88
C PRO A 92 4.35 4.51 8.42
N GLY A 93 4.61 5.80 8.18
CA GLY A 93 4.94 6.33 6.85
C GLY A 93 6.29 5.89 6.29
N ASP A 94 7.15 5.27 7.11
CA ASP A 94 8.47 4.76 6.67
C ASP A 94 8.38 3.39 6.00
N LEU A 95 7.18 2.78 5.93
CA LEU A 95 7.00 1.53 5.20
C LEU A 95 7.27 1.76 3.71
N ASN A 96 8.13 0.91 3.14
CA ASN A 96 8.46 0.96 1.70
C ASN A 96 7.29 0.45 0.83
N TYR A 97 6.14 1.12 0.92
CA TYR A 97 4.92 0.79 0.20
C TYR A 97 4.75 1.71 -1.03
N PRO A 98 4.25 1.22 -2.18
CA PRO A 98 4.15 2.01 -3.41
C PRO A 98 2.96 2.98 -3.41
N SER A 99 2.71 3.64 -2.32
CA SER A 99 1.74 4.73 -2.18
C SER A 99 2.10 5.60 -0.97
N PHE A 100 1.69 6.84 -1.01
CA PHE A 100 1.83 7.77 0.12
C PHE A 100 0.64 8.71 0.19
N SER A 101 0.38 9.22 1.38
CA SER A 101 -0.64 10.25 1.60
C SER A 101 -0.04 11.36 2.44
N VAL A 102 -0.18 12.59 1.97
CA VAL A 102 0.30 13.79 2.66
C VAL A 102 -0.87 14.74 2.86
N VAL A 103 -1.04 15.19 4.10
CA VAL A 103 -1.98 16.28 4.43
C VAL A 103 -1.19 17.57 4.45
N PHE A 104 -1.60 18.52 3.62
CA PHE A 104 -1.05 19.88 3.67
C PHE A 104 -1.92 20.69 4.62
N GLU A 105 -1.29 21.29 5.63
CA GLU A 105 -1.94 22.31 6.45
C GLU A 105 -2.02 23.60 5.63
N ALA A 106 -3.19 24.22 5.62
CA ALA A 106 -3.43 25.48 4.92
C ALA A 106 -2.96 26.68 5.76
#